data_6d7b7038cd81deeb25d505664744e528
#
_entry.id   6d7b7038cd81deeb25d505664744e528
#
_cell.length_a   1.000
_cell.length_b   1.000
_cell.length_c   1.000
_cell.angle_alpha   90.00
_cell.angle_beta   90.00
_cell.angle_gamma   90.00
#
_symmetry.space_group_name_H-M   'P 1'
#
loop_
_entity.id
_entity.type
_entity.pdbx_description
1 polymer ?
#
loop_
_entity_poly.entity_id
_entity_poly.type
_entity_poly.pdbx_seq_one_letter_code
_entity_poly.pdbx_strand_id
1 'polypeptide(L)'
;MLRSYIKFADRLSVSMGKAFSWCIVILMGGTCYEVFMAYALNAPTLWNFDFSLQMYGAIFMMAGAYTLSTEAHVRGDVIYRLFSQKTQAYIDLVLYFIFFFPGVIALAFYGYEYAALAWKIKETSWNSPAQIQIYMAKSLIPLSGSLLTIQGISEVFRCIICIQTGKWPERDSADAEETEKLLMLSLIHI
;
A
#
# COMPACT_ATOMS: atom_id res chain seq x y z
N MET A 1 5.66 25.31 -2.04
CA MET A 1 6.03 24.15 -2.86
C MET A 1 6.03 22.85 -2.05
N LEU A 2 6.77 22.72 -0.94
CA LEU A 2 6.83 21.48 -0.13
C LEU A 2 5.46 20.96 0.30
N ARG A 3 4.61 21.80 0.90
CA ARG A 3 3.26 21.41 1.31
C ARG A 3 2.35 20.97 0.15
N SER A 4 2.54 21.56 -1.03
CA SER A 4 1.77 21.17 -2.22
C SER A 4 2.16 19.78 -2.72
N TYR A 5 3.46 19.45 -2.68
CA TYR A 5 3.95 18.10 -3.01
C TYR A 5 3.43 17.05 -2.03
N ILE A 6 3.50 17.35 -0.72
CA ILE A 6 2.97 16.46 0.34
C ILE A 6 1.50 16.12 0.06
N LYS A 7 0.65 17.14 -0.15
CA LYS A 7 -0.77 16.93 -0.45
C LYS A 7 -1.01 16.12 -1.73
N PHE A 8 -0.19 16.32 -2.75
CA PHE A 8 -0.29 15.55 -3.99
C PHE A 8 0.08 14.07 -3.75
N ALA A 9 1.20 13.79 -3.09
CA ALA A 9 1.65 12.43 -2.79
C ALA A 9 0.64 11.67 -1.92
N ASP A 10 0.13 12.33 -0.87
CA ASP A 10 -0.88 11.75 0.01
C ASP A 10 -2.18 11.41 -0.75
N ARG A 11 -2.70 12.34 -1.55
CA ARG A 11 -3.90 12.09 -2.36
C ARG A 11 -3.71 10.95 -3.35
N LEU A 12 -2.54 10.88 -4.00
CA LEU A 12 -2.22 9.81 -4.92
C LEU A 12 -2.20 8.45 -4.20
N SER A 13 -1.50 8.36 -3.07
CA SER A 13 -1.40 7.14 -2.26
C SER A 13 -2.76 6.69 -1.72
N VAL A 14 -3.55 7.62 -1.20
CA VAL A 14 -4.91 7.35 -0.70
C VAL A 14 -5.85 6.91 -1.83
N SER A 15 -5.82 7.59 -2.97
CA SER A 15 -6.66 7.23 -4.13
C SER A 15 -6.34 5.82 -4.64
N MET A 16 -5.04 5.50 -4.78
CA MET A 16 -4.60 4.18 -5.21
C MET A 16 -4.96 3.10 -4.19
N GLY A 17 -4.73 3.34 -2.90
CA GLY A 17 -5.12 2.41 -1.84
C GLY A 17 -6.62 2.12 -1.84
N LYS A 18 -7.46 3.15 -1.92
CA LYS A 18 -8.92 3.01 -2.01
C LYS A 18 -9.38 2.29 -3.28
N ALA A 19 -8.76 2.56 -4.43
CA ALA A 19 -9.09 1.86 -5.67
C ALA A 19 -8.78 0.36 -5.58
N PHE A 20 -7.59 0.01 -5.07
CA PHE A 20 -7.19 -1.39 -4.94
C PHE A 20 -7.85 -2.13 -3.76
N SER A 21 -8.42 -1.42 -2.78
CA SER A 21 -9.19 -2.07 -1.71
C SER A 21 -10.42 -2.81 -2.24
N TRP A 22 -10.99 -2.39 -3.38
CA TRP A 22 -12.09 -3.12 -4.04
C TRP A 22 -11.71 -4.52 -4.50
N CYS A 23 -10.42 -4.79 -4.69
CA CYS A 23 -9.94 -6.15 -5.00
C CYS A 23 -10.30 -7.15 -3.89
N ILE A 24 -10.52 -6.71 -2.62
CA ILE A 24 -10.93 -7.60 -1.54
C ILE A 24 -12.36 -8.12 -1.77
N VAL A 25 -13.25 -7.26 -2.27
CA VAL A 25 -14.64 -7.64 -2.58
C VAL A 25 -14.66 -8.64 -3.75
N ILE A 26 -13.82 -8.38 -4.76
CA ILE A 26 -13.67 -9.27 -5.91
C ILE A 26 -13.07 -10.62 -5.46
N LEU A 27 -12.05 -10.60 -4.60
CA LEU A 27 -11.43 -11.79 -4.01
C LEU A 27 -12.46 -12.61 -3.22
N MET A 28 -13.26 -11.96 -2.38
CA MET A 28 -14.31 -12.60 -1.60
C MET A 28 -15.35 -13.25 -2.52
N GLY A 29 -15.82 -12.53 -3.53
CA GLY A 29 -16.79 -13.07 -4.51
C GLY A 29 -16.24 -14.27 -5.27
N GLY A 30 -14.97 -14.19 -5.72
CA GLY A 30 -14.28 -15.31 -6.40
C GLY A 30 -14.15 -16.54 -5.50
N THR A 31 -13.80 -16.33 -4.23
CA THR A 31 -13.70 -17.43 -3.26
C THR A 31 -15.05 -18.07 -2.96
N CYS A 32 -16.12 -17.27 -2.76
CA CYS A 32 -17.48 -17.79 -2.58
C CYS A 32 -17.95 -18.56 -3.80
N TYR A 33 -17.67 -18.07 -5.00
CA TYR A 33 -17.98 -18.77 -6.25
C TYR A 33 -17.27 -20.13 -6.33
N GLU A 34 -15.98 -20.17 -6.00
CA GLU A 34 -15.20 -21.42 -6.00
C GLU A 34 -15.76 -22.46 -5.03
N VAL A 35 -16.08 -22.01 -3.79
CA VAL A 35 -16.68 -22.89 -2.78
C VAL A 35 -18.01 -23.46 -3.30
N PHE A 36 -18.84 -22.64 -3.92
CA PHE A 36 -20.11 -23.10 -4.52
C PHE A 36 -19.87 -24.11 -5.63
N MET A 37 -18.97 -23.82 -6.57
CA MET A 37 -18.63 -24.72 -7.68
C MET A 37 -18.08 -26.04 -7.19
N ALA A 38 -17.18 -26.02 -6.22
CA ALA A 38 -16.53 -27.22 -5.70
C ALA A 38 -17.49 -28.11 -4.90
N TYR A 39 -18.30 -27.52 -4.00
CA TYR A 39 -19.12 -28.31 -3.06
C TYR A 39 -20.54 -28.59 -3.53
N ALA A 40 -21.17 -27.63 -4.25
CA ALA A 40 -22.52 -27.83 -4.73
C ALA A 40 -22.59 -28.55 -6.10
N LEU A 41 -21.64 -28.26 -6.99
CA LEU A 41 -21.64 -28.78 -8.35
C LEU A 41 -20.55 -29.85 -8.60
N ASN A 42 -19.68 -30.13 -7.63
CA ASN A 42 -18.51 -31.02 -7.79
C ASN A 42 -17.65 -30.67 -9.01
N ALA A 43 -17.57 -29.37 -9.37
CA ALA A 43 -16.87 -28.86 -10.55
C ALA A 43 -15.89 -27.73 -10.13
N PRO A 44 -14.80 -28.04 -9.39
CA PRO A 44 -13.83 -27.04 -8.96
C PRO A 44 -13.21 -26.34 -10.18
N THR A 45 -12.98 -25.03 -10.06
CA THR A 45 -12.40 -24.25 -11.14
C THR A 45 -10.87 -24.31 -11.12
N LEU A 46 -10.25 -24.33 -12.28
CA LEU A 46 -8.78 -24.41 -12.38
C LEU A 46 -8.11 -23.02 -12.26
N TRP A 47 -8.87 -21.96 -12.40
CA TRP A 47 -8.35 -20.59 -12.50
C TRP A 47 -8.44 -19.76 -11.21
N ASN A 48 -9.36 -20.10 -10.32
CA ASN A 48 -9.68 -19.24 -9.18
C ASN A 48 -8.52 -19.08 -8.19
N PHE A 49 -7.69 -20.09 -8.04
CA PHE A 49 -6.50 -20.03 -7.17
C PHE A 49 -5.53 -18.93 -7.62
N ASP A 50 -5.17 -18.93 -8.91
CA ASP A 50 -4.26 -17.92 -9.47
C ASP A 50 -4.87 -16.51 -9.45
N PHE A 51 -6.16 -16.42 -9.76
CA PHE A 51 -6.89 -15.16 -9.70
C PHE A 51 -6.91 -14.59 -8.28
N SER A 52 -7.19 -15.42 -7.28
CA SER A 52 -7.17 -15.03 -5.87
C SER A 52 -5.80 -14.56 -5.43
N LEU A 53 -4.74 -15.24 -5.85
CA LEU A 53 -3.36 -14.87 -5.54
C LEU A 53 -2.99 -13.52 -6.16
N GLN A 54 -3.44 -13.24 -7.39
CA GLN A 54 -3.20 -11.94 -8.04
C GLN A 54 -3.97 -10.80 -7.34
N MET A 55 -5.23 -11.02 -6.97
CA MET A 55 -6.02 -10.02 -6.22
C MET A 55 -5.41 -9.74 -4.84
N TYR A 56 -5.02 -10.78 -4.12
CA TYR A 56 -4.34 -10.63 -2.84
C TYR A 56 -3.01 -9.86 -2.97
N GLY A 57 -2.19 -10.23 -3.97
CA GLY A 57 -0.93 -9.54 -4.27
C GLY A 57 -1.14 -8.07 -4.62
N ALA A 58 -2.20 -7.76 -5.38
CA ALA A 58 -2.55 -6.38 -5.75
C ALA A 58 -2.90 -5.53 -4.53
N ILE A 59 -3.74 -6.06 -3.62
CA ILE A 59 -4.09 -5.38 -2.36
C ILE A 59 -2.83 -5.13 -1.54
N PHE A 60 -2.03 -6.16 -1.32
CA PHE A 60 -0.84 -6.08 -0.48
C PHE A 60 0.17 -5.06 -1.00
N MET A 61 0.47 -5.09 -2.31
CA MET A 61 1.43 -4.18 -2.93
C MET A 61 0.96 -2.72 -2.90
N MET A 62 -0.31 -2.46 -3.18
CA MET A 62 -0.84 -1.10 -3.24
C MET A 62 -1.15 -0.50 -1.85
N ALA A 63 -1.42 -1.34 -0.85
CA ALA A 63 -1.63 -0.89 0.52
C ALA A 63 -0.39 -0.24 1.14
N GLY A 64 0.83 -0.59 0.71
CA GLY A 64 2.08 -0.08 1.28
C GLY A 64 2.18 1.45 1.25
N ALA A 65 1.90 2.08 0.11
CA ALA A 65 1.93 3.54 -0.01
C ALA A 65 0.80 4.22 0.77
N TYR A 66 -0.39 3.60 0.80
CA TYR A 66 -1.53 4.06 1.58
C TYR A 66 -1.21 4.05 3.08
N THR A 67 -0.72 2.93 3.62
CA THR A 67 -0.38 2.81 5.05
C THR A 67 0.74 3.78 5.46
N LEU A 68 1.68 4.08 4.55
CA LEU A 68 2.71 5.08 4.80
C LEU A 68 2.10 6.49 4.86
N SER A 69 1.14 6.82 3.99
CA SER A 69 0.48 8.13 3.97
C SER A 69 -0.39 8.38 5.20
N THR A 70 -0.98 7.33 5.79
CA THR A 70 -1.90 7.41 6.94
C THR A 70 -1.24 7.13 8.30
N GLU A 71 0.09 6.93 8.36
CA GLU A 71 0.81 6.51 9.58
C GLU A 71 0.33 5.19 10.18
N ALA A 72 -0.37 4.37 9.40
CA ALA A 72 -0.87 3.08 9.85
C ALA A 72 0.24 2.01 10.01
N HIS A 73 1.50 2.36 9.76
CA HIS A 73 2.64 1.49 10.06
C HIS A 73 2.82 1.38 11.57
N VAL A 74 2.90 0.14 12.06
CA VAL A 74 3.23 -0.14 13.45
C VAL A 74 4.63 0.39 13.75
N ARG A 75 4.70 1.48 14.50
CA ARG A 75 5.95 2.00 15.06
C ARG A 75 6.16 1.40 16.44
N GLY A 76 7.40 1.25 16.87
CA GLY A 76 7.72 0.86 18.25
C GLY A 76 7.41 2.00 19.23
N ASP A 77 6.13 2.37 19.33
CA ASP A 77 5.63 3.57 20.02
C ASP A 77 6.13 3.72 21.45
N VAL A 78 6.38 2.60 22.13
CA VAL A 78 6.81 2.62 23.55
C VAL A 78 8.13 3.37 23.73
N ILE A 79 9.11 3.12 22.86
CA ILE A 79 10.43 3.78 22.93
C ILE A 79 10.39 5.12 22.20
N TYR A 80 9.68 5.17 21.07
CA TYR A 80 9.63 6.35 20.21
C TYR A 80 9.00 7.57 20.92
N ARG A 81 7.96 7.37 21.74
CA ARG A 81 7.27 8.42 22.51
C ARG A 81 8.14 9.06 23.61
N LEU A 82 9.24 8.43 24.00
CA LEU A 82 10.17 8.98 24.99
C LEU A 82 11.02 10.14 24.41
N PHE A 83 11.13 10.23 23.09
CA PHE A 83 11.93 11.25 22.43
C PHE A 83 11.11 12.51 22.10
N SER A 84 11.80 13.66 22.07
CA SER A 84 11.20 14.92 21.60
C SER A 84 10.83 14.80 20.11
N GLN A 85 9.82 15.54 19.65
CA GLN A 85 9.36 15.50 18.26
C GLN A 85 10.49 15.77 17.25
N LYS A 86 11.43 16.65 17.59
CA LYS A 86 12.61 16.91 16.75
C LYS A 86 13.54 15.70 16.66
N THR A 87 13.79 15.03 17.79
CA THR A 87 14.62 13.82 17.83
C THR A 87 13.98 12.69 17.03
N GLN A 88 12.66 12.52 17.16
CA GLN A 88 11.90 11.58 16.35
C GLN A 88 12.09 11.84 14.85
N ALA A 89 11.96 13.09 14.41
CA ALA A 89 12.14 13.47 13.02
C ALA A 89 13.56 13.25 12.50
N TYR A 90 14.59 13.42 13.34
CA TYR A 90 15.97 13.07 12.96
C TYR A 90 16.16 11.56 12.81
N ILE A 91 15.64 10.76 13.74
CA ILE A 91 15.71 9.29 13.67
C ILE A 91 15.01 8.79 12.42
N ASP A 92 13.78 9.27 12.15
CA ASP A 92 13.02 8.89 10.97
C ASP A 92 13.76 9.26 9.69
N LEU A 93 14.32 10.44 9.61
CA LEU A 93 15.07 10.91 8.44
C LEU A 93 16.27 10.00 8.15
N VAL A 94 17.04 9.61 9.16
CA VAL A 94 18.18 8.69 9.02
C VAL A 94 17.69 7.32 8.54
N LEU A 95 16.62 6.79 9.13
CA LEU A 95 16.04 5.49 8.75
C LEU A 95 15.50 5.49 7.32
N TYR A 96 14.86 6.61 6.88
CA TYR A 96 14.42 6.76 5.50
C TYR A 96 15.58 6.67 4.51
N PHE A 97 16.70 7.35 4.77
CA PHE A 97 17.84 7.33 3.85
C PHE A 97 18.64 6.03 3.86
N ILE A 98 18.80 5.39 5.03
CA ILE A 98 19.64 4.18 5.16
C ILE A 98 18.90 2.92 4.76
N PHE A 99 17.62 2.79 5.15
CA PHE A 99 16.89 1.53 4.98
C PHE A 99 15.76 1.65 3.95
N PHE A 100 14.95 2.70 4.05
CA PHE A 100 13.74 2.80 3.24
C PHE A 100 14.06 3.05 1.76
N PHE A 101 14.78 4.11 1.44
CA PHE A 101 15.05 4.46 0.04
C PHE A 101 15.84 3.40 -0.71
N PRO A 102 16.93 2.81 -0.18
CA PRO A 102 17.63 1.76 -0.88
C PRO A 102 16.74 0.56 -1.19
N GLY A 103 15.89 0.15 -0.23
CA GLY A 103 14.95 -0.96 -0.42
C GLY A 103 13.88 -0.66 -1.45
N VAL A 104 13.26 0.51 -1.37
CA VAL A 104 12.15 0.88 -2.27
C VAL A 104 12.63 1.20 -3.69
N ILE A 105 13.79 1.83 -3.84
CA ILE A 105 14.41 2.08 -5.15
C ILE A 105 14.83 0.75 -5.79
N ALA A 106 15.42 -0.16 -5.02
CA ALA A 106 15.74 -1.50 -5.49
C ALA A 106 14.47 -2.24 -5.95
N LEU A 107 13.37 -2.16 -5.16
CA LEU A 107 12.07 -2.73 -5.52
C LEU A 107 11.54 -2.15 -6.84
N ALA A 108 11.63 -0.85 -7.04
CA ALA A 108 11.18 -0.20 -8.26
C ALA A 108 12.03 -0.62 -9.47
N PHE A 109 13.36 -0.59 -9.33
CA PHE A 109 14.29 -0.86 -10.41
C PHE A 109 14.30 -2.33 -10.83
N TYR A 110 14.57 -3.24 -9.89
CA TYR A 110 14.57 -4.67 -10.18
C TYR A 110 13.17 -5.21 -10.45
N GLY A 111 12.15 -4.61 -9.82
CA GLY A 111 10.75 -4.91 -10.12
C GLY A 111 10.38 -4.57 -11.57
N TYR A 112 10.92 -3.47 -12.11
CA TYR A 112 10.73 -3.12 -13.52
C TYR A 112 11.37 -4.14 -14.46
N GLU A 113 12.63 -4.53 -14.21
CA GLU A 113 13.31 -5.55 -15.01
C GLU A 113 12.56 -6.89 -14.97
N TYR A 114 12.11 -7.29 -13.79
CA TYR A 114 11.34 -8.51 -13.58
C TYR A 114 9.99 -8.49 -14.31
N ALA A 115 9.27 -7.38 -14.24
CA ALA A 115 8.02 -7.20 -14.97
C ALA A 115 8.25 -7.16 -16.48
N ALA A 116 9.28 -6.44 -16.96
CA ALA A 116 9.61 -6.34 -18.37
C ALA A 116 9.95 -7.71 -18.99
N LEU A 117 10.69 -8.53 -18.26
CA LEU A 117 10.97 -9.91 -18.68
C LEU A 117 9.68 -10.73 -18.79
N ALA A 118 8.80 -10.67 -17.78
CA ALA A 118 7.53 -11.39 -17.77
C ALA A 118 6.62 -10.97 -18.94
N TRP A 119 6.60 -9.67 -19.29
CA TRP A 119 5.89 -9.17 -20.48
C TRP A 119 6.47 -9.69 -21.79
N LYS A 120 7.80 -9.77 -21.87
CA LYS A 120 8.50 -10.27 -23.08
C LYS A 120 8.18 -11.74 -23.37
N ILE A 121 8.15 -12.57 -22.32
CA ILE A 121 7.88 -14.03 -22.47
C ILE A 121 6.39 -14.37 -22.36
N LYS A 122 5.51 -13.39 -22.12
CA LYS A 122 4.06 -13.63 -21.89
C LYS A 122 3.83 -14.64 -20.78
N GLU A 123 4.50 -14.46 -19.65
CA GLU A 123 4.56 -15.42 -18.57
C GLU A 123 3.17 -15.77 -18.02
N THR A 124 2.93 -17.08 -17.88
CA THR A 124 1.71 -17.65 -17.32
C THR A 124 1.99 -18.33 -15.99
N SER A 125 0.95 -18.57 -15.21
CA SER A 125 1.06 -19.22 -13.90
C SER A 125 1.48 -20.68 -14.04
N TRP A 126 2.35 -21.10 -13.12
CA TRP A 126 2.77 -22.48 -12.96
C TRP A 126 1.91 -23.23 -11.94
N ASN A 127 1.08 -22.51 -11.20
CA ASN A 127 0.34 -23.08 -10.06
C ASN A 127 -0.91 -23.83 -10.50
N SER A 128 -1.46 -23.50 -11.68
CA SER A 128 -2.67 -24.14 -12.17
C SER A 128 -2.59 -24.48 -13.65
N PRO A 129 -3.34 -25.54 -14.08
CA PRO A 129 -3.45 -25.92 -15.49
C PRO A 129 -4.12 -24.84 -16.35
N ALA A 130 -4.80 -23.86 -15.76
CA ALA A 130 -5.46 -22.77 -16.48
C ALA A 130 -4.49 -21.78 -17.14
N GLN A 131 -3.19 -21.82 -16.78
CA GLN A 131 -2.12 -20.98 -17.33
C GLN A 131 -2.49 -19.48 -17.40
N ILE A 132 -3.06 -18.94 -16.30
CA ILE A 132 -3.45 -17.55 -16.23
C ILE A 132 -2.23 -16.64 -16.37
N GLN A 133 -2.40 -15.54 -17.08
CA GLN A 133 -1.36 -14.55 -17.32
C GLN A 133 -0.98 -13.84 -16.00
N ILE A 134 0.30 -13.89 -15.61
CA ILE A 134 0.80 -13.28 -14.38
C ILE A 134 1.64 -12.03 -14.62
N TYR A 135 2.00 -11.73 -15.87
CA TYR A 135 2.82 -10.55 -16.20
C TYR A 135 2.13 -9.23 -15.84
N MET A 136 0.78 -9.18 -15.88
CA MET A 136 0.03 -7.99 -15.44
C MET A 136 0.19 -7.76 -13.93
N ALA A 137 0.05 -8.81 -13.12
CA ALA A 137 0.23 -8.72 -11.68
C ALA A 137 1.68 -8.35 -11.31
N LYS A 138 2.68 -8.84 -12.04
CA LYS A 138 4.09 -8.46 -11.85
C LYS A 138 4.36 -6.98 -12.12
N SER A 139 3.57 -6.32 -12.96
CA SER A 139 3.67 -4.87 -13.19
C SER A 139 3.29 -4.04 -11.96
N LEU A 140 2.59 -4.62 -11.00
CA LEU A 140 2.28 -3.95 -9.72
C LEU A 140 3.52 -3.76 -8.84
N ILE A 141 4.57 -4.59 -9.03
CA ILE A 141 5.80 -4.50 -8.23
C ILE A 141 6.53 -3.16 -8.48
N PRO A 142 6.91 -2.79 -9.71
CA PRO A 142 7.55 -1.50 -9.96
C PRO A 142 6.59 -0.32 -9.71
N LEU A 143 5.28 -0.51 -9.92
CA LEU A 143 4.29 0.51 -9.63
C LEU A 143 4.23 0.81 -8.12
N SER A 144 4.17 -0.22 -7.27
CA SER A 144 4.19 -0.06 -5.82
C SER A 144 5.49 0.57 -5.32
N GLY A 145 6.63 0.14 -5.85
CA GLY A 145 7.94 0.73 -5.56
C GLY A 145 7.99 2.22 -5.92
N SER A 146 7.43 2.59 -7.07
CA SER A 146 7.37 4.00 -7.50
C SER A 146 6.45 4.83 -6.58
N LEU A 147 5.28 4.32 -6.23
CA LEU A 147 4.36 4.99 -5.29
C LEU A 147 4.97 5.15 -3.90
N LEU A 148 5.63 4.10 -3.39
CA LEU A 148 6.35 4.16 -2.12
C LEU A 148 7.49 5.17 -2.16
N THR A 149 8.21 5.29 -3.26
CA THR A 149 9.27 6.30 -3.43
C THR A 149 8.69 7.72 -3.36
N ILE A 150 7.60 7.98 -4.08
CA ILE A 150 6.90 9.28 -4.07
C ILE A 150 6.42 9.62 -2.67
N GLN A 151 5.81 8.65 -1.97
CA GLN A 151 5.32 8.84 -0.61
C GLN A 151 6.48 9.01 0.39
N GLY A 152 7.57 8.25 0.24
CA GLY A 152 8.76 8.37 1.07
C GLY A 152 9.40 9.77 0.99
N ILE A 153 9.45 10.37 -0.21
CA ILE A 153 9.90 11.77 -0.37
C ILE A 153 8.97 12.73 0.38
N SER A 154 7.66 12.48 0.37
CA SER A 154 6.69 13.26 1.15
C SER A 154 6.99 13.18 2.66
N GLU A 155 7.29 12.00 3.18
CA GLU A 155 7.64 11.82 4.60
C GLU A 155 8.96 12.51 4.97
N VAL A 156 9.97 12.48 4.09
CA VAL A 156 11.21 13.25 4.30
C VAL A 156 10.90 14.76 4.40
N PHE A 157 10.03 15.29 3.56
CA PHE A 157 9.62 16.70 3.67
C PHE A 157 8.89 16.99 4.98
N ARG A 158 8.06 16.06 5.48
CA ARG A 158 7.42 16.17 6.80
C ARG A 158 8.45 16.20 7.93
N CYS A 159 9.46 15.32 7.89
CA CYS A 159 10.57 15.32 8.84
C CYS A 159 11.31 16.67 8.84
N ILE A 160 11.63 17.22 7.67
CA ILE A 160 12.30 18.53 7.55
C ILE A 160 11.44 19.63 8.15
N ILE A 161 10.14 19.67 7.87
CA ILE A 161 9.23 20.67 8.45
C ILE A 161 9.18 20.51 9.98
N CYS A 162 9.11 19.30 10.51
CA CYS A 162 9.10 19.03 11.94
C CYS A 162 10.39 19.48 12.62
N ILE A 163 11.55 19.26 12.01
CA ILE A 163 12.85 19.74 12.52
C ILE A 163 12.88 21.26 12.61
N GLN A 164 12.36 21.96 11.60
CA GLN A 164 12.34 23.42 11.54
C GLN A 164 11.32 24.04 12.50
N THR A 165 10.09 23.49 12.56
CA THR A 165 8.98 24.07 13.32
C THR A 165 8.85 23.51 14.74
N GLY A 166 9.44 22.33 15.00
CA GLY A 166 9.29 21.61 16.27
C GLY A 166 7.98 20.86 16.43
N LYS A 167 7.12 20.85 15.41
CA LYS A 167 5.82 20.15 15.39
C LYS A 167 5.62 19.41 14.09
N TRP A 168 5.02 18.22 14.16
CA TRP A 168 4.62 17.48 12.98
C TRP A 168 3.54 18.25 12.20
N PRO A 169 3.65 18.32 10.86
CA PRO A 169 2.60 18.90 10.04
C PRO A 169 1.34 18.02 10.10
N GLU A 170 0.19 18.67 10.20
CA GLU A 170 -1.11 17.99 10.16
C GLU A 170 -1.27 17.20 8.85
N ARG A 171 -1.83 16.02 8.94
CA ARG A 171 -2.20 15.18 7.79
C ARG A 171 -3.64 15.48 7.44
N ASP A 172 -3.89 15.77 6.16
CA ASP A 172 -5.26 15.82 5.61
C ASP A 172 -5.77 14.37 5.49
N SER A 173 -6.06 13.71 6.61
CA SER A 173 -6.65 12.38 6.60
C SER A 173 -8.16 12.52 6.45
N ALA A 174 -8.65 12.38 5.23
CA ALA A 174 -10.09 12.24 4.98
C ALA A 174 -10.71 11.10 5.82
N ASP A 175 -9.91 10.09 6.15
CA ASP A 175 -10.32 8.97 7.00
C ASP A 175 -10.39 9.33 8.49
N ALA A 176 -9.62 10.32 8.98
CA ALA A 176 -9.77 10.82 10.34
C ALA A 176 -11.06 11.64 10.50
N GLU A 177 -11.42 12.46 9.51
CA GLU A 177 -12.70 13.16 9.50
C GLU A 177 -13.89 12.19 9.42
N GLU A 178 -13.77 11.11 8.65
CA GLU A 178 -14.83 10.11 8.52
C GLU A 178 -14.96 9.29 9.81
N THR A 179 -13.84 8.90 10.44
CA THR A 179 -13.83 8.21 11.74
C THR A 179 -14.36 9.11 12.85
N GLU A 180 -13.99 10.41 12.86
CA GLU A 180 -14.49 11.38 13.83
C GLU A 180 -16.01 11.62 13.65
N LYS A 181 -16.49 11.71 12.41
CA LYS A 181 -17.94 11.78 12.12
C LYS A 181 -18.68 10.54 12.58
N LEU A 182 -18.12 9.34 12.36
CA LEU A 182 -18.72 8.09 12.81
C LEU A 182 -18.74 7.98 14.34
N LEU A 183 -17.68 8.42 15.03
CA LEU A 183 -17.64 8.50 16.49
C LEU A 183 -18.63 9.51 17.03
N MET A 184 -18.74 10.69 16.43
CA MET A 184 -19.74 11.69 16.80
C MET A 184 -21.17 11.15 16.59
N LEU A 185 -21.45 10.48 15.48
CA LEU A 185 -22.75 9.86 15.23
C LEU A 185 -23.07 8.75 16.24
N SER A 186 -22.08 7.96 16.65
CA SER A 186 -22.28 6.92 17.67
C SER A 186 -22.55 7.48 19.05
N LEU A 187 -21.98 8.65 19.38
CA LEU A 187 -22.22 9.35 20.66
C LEU A 187 -23.62 10.03 20.71
N ILE A 188 -24.20 10.38 19.58
CA ILE A 188 -25.53 11.00 19.48
C ILE A 188 -26.65 9.94 19.63
N HIS A 189 -26.34 8.67 19.40
CA HIS A 189 -27.30 7.56 19.48
C HIS A 189 -27.26 6.80 20.85
N ILE A 190 -26.50 7.28 21.84
CA ILE A 190 -26.52 6.83 23.23
C ILE A 190 -27.21 7.87 24.10
#